data_004c2b4955ab070a7acdac6f1d6565e2
#
_entry.id   004c2b4955ab070a7acdac6f1d6565e2
#
_cell.length_a   1.000
_cell.length_b   1.000
_cell.length_c   1.000
_cell.angle_alpha   90.00
_cell.angle_beta   90.00
_cell.angle_gamma   90.00
#
_symmetry.space_group_name_H-M   'P 1'
#
loop_
_entity.id
_entity.type
_entity.pdbx_description
1 polymer ?
#
loop_
_entity_poly.entity_id
_entity_poly.type
_entity_poly.pdbx_seq_one_letter_code
_entity_poly.pdbx_strand_id
1 'polypeptide(L)'
;MQPAKDWLIGLNGSYSWTPSINEGEKMSPADQSVGKQLPYVPEHSASLTGRLSWRTWAFLYKWAYYSERFTMSSNDYTLTGHLPRYFMSNISLEKMLSFKPLDVQLKLAVNNLFNEDYLSVLSRPMPGINFEFFIGITPKFGKSRK
;
A
#
# COMPACT_ATOMS: atom_id res chain seq x y z
N MET A 1 -9.63 39.91 -7.84
CA MET A 1 -8.73 38.78 -8.10
C MET A 1 -8.63 37.98 -6.81
N GLN A 2 -9.32 36.83 -6.70
CA GLN A 2 -9.09 35.93 -5.59
C GLN A 2 -7.69 35.30 -5.82
N PRO A 3 -6.83 35.22 -4.80
CA PRO A 3 -5.59 34.49 -4.92
C PRO A 3 -5.96 33.02 -5.16
N ALA A 4 -5.61 32.50 -6.32
CA ALA A 4 -5.72 31.08 -6.59
C ALA A 4 -4.97 30.35 -5.46
N LYS A 5 -5.70 29.56 -4.68
CA LYS A 5 -5.05 28.64 -3.72
C LYS A 5 -4.28 27.62 -4.53
N ASP A 6 -3.00 27.89 -4.75
CA ASP A 6 -2.10 27.00 -5.50
C ASP A 6 -1.88 25.65 -4.80
N TRP A 7 -2.47 25.48 -3.60
CA TRP A 7 -2.31 24.30 -2.76
C TRP A 7 -3.59 23.50 -2.64
N LEU A 8 -3.47 22.19 -2.86
CA LEU A 8 -4.53 21.23 -2.60
C LEU A 8 -3.99 20.14 -1.68
N ILE A 9 -4.66 19.93 -0.56
CA ILE A 9 -4.35 18.89 0.42
C ILE A 9 -5.46 17.86 0.37
N GLY A 10 -5.09 16.59 0.20
CA GLY A 10 -5.99 15.45 0.28
C GLY A 10 -5.50 14.48 1.35
N LEU A 11 -6.43 13.96 2.15
CA LEU A 11 -6.18 12.92 3.13
C LEU A 11 -7.24 11.83 2.98
N ASN A 12 -6.79 10.59 2.92
CA ASN A 12 -7.65 9.42 2.89
C ASN A 12 -7.12 8.39 3.87
N GLY A 13 -8.00 7.84 4.71
CA GLY A 13 -7.67 6.80 5.67
C GLY A 13 -8.68 5.66 5.58
N SER A 14 -8.23 4.45 5.83
CA SER A 14 -9.07 3.27 5.97
C SER A 14 -8.59 2.40 7.12
N TYR A 15 -9.53 1.72 7.74
CA TYR A 15 -9.30 0.69 8.73
C TYR A 15 -10.23 -0.48 8.42
N SER A 16 -9.71 -1.69 8.52
CA SER A 16 -10.47 -2.92 8.36
C SER A 16 -10.22 -3.84 9.53
N TRP A 17 -11.31 -4.38 10.06
CA TRP A 17 -11.31 -5.51 10.99
C TRP A 17 -11.93 -6.71 10.26
N THR A 18 -11.16 -7.79 10.13
CA THR A 18 -11.49 -8.93 9.27
C THR A 18 -11.29 -10.24 10.04
N PRO A 19 -12.19 -10.56 10.98
CA PRO A 19 -12.19 -11.85 11.66
C PRO A 19 -12.63 -12.93 10.67
N SER A 20 -11.68 -13.53 9.98
CA SER A 20 -11.92 -14.59 8.99
C SER A 20 -11.73 -15.95 9.66
N ILE A 21 -12.79 -16.46 10.28
CA ILE A 21 -12.77 -17.69 11.07
C ILE A 21 -13.21 -18.88 10.19
N ASN A 22 -12.51 -20.02 10.34
CA ASN A 22 -12.97 -21.27 9.74
C ASN A 22 -14.19 -21.83 10.51
N GLU A 23 -15.37 -21.74 9.93
CA GLU A 23 -16.62 -22.24 10.49
C GLU A 23 -17.03 -23.62 9.90
N GLY A 24 -16.11 -24.27 9.16
CA GLY A 24 -16.35 -25.59 8.58
C GLY A 24 -16.44 -26.70 9.62
N GLU A 25 -16.80 -27.90 9.17
CA GLU A 25 -16.79 -29.10 10.01
C GLU A 25 -15.36 -29.65 10.15
N LYS A 26 -15.07 -30.30 11.27
CA LYS A 26 -13.78 -30.97 11.48
C LYS A 26 -13.61 -32.10 10.47
N MET A 27 -12.55 -32.06 9.68
CA MET A 27 -12.22 -33.14 8.72
C MET A 27 -11.69 -34.39 9.41
N SER A 28 -11.20 -34.28 10.64
CA SER A 28 -10.73 -35.40 11.47
C SER A 28 -10.76 -35.01 12.95
N PRO A 29 -10.66 -35.96 13.89
CA PRO A 29 -10.53 -35.67 15.31
C PRO A 29 -9.28 -34.82 15.68
N ALA A 30 -8.25 -34.85 14.85
CA ALA A 30 -7.02 -34.06 15.01
C ALA A 30 -7.09 -32.68 14.35
N ASP A 31 -8.17 -32.33 13.68
CA ASP A 31 -8.35 -31.04 13.02
C ASP A 31 -8.52 -29.91 14.03
N GLN A 32 -7.52 -29.04 14.09
CA GLN A 32 -7.45 -27.86 14.97
C GLN A 32 -7.82 -26.57 14.23
N SER A 33 -8.24 -26.62 12.98
CA SER A 33 -8.48 -25.43 12.15
C SER A 33 -9.85 -24.78 12.39
N VAL A 34 -10.82 -25.53 12.90
CA VAL A 34 -12.19 -25.04 13.14
C VAL A 34 -12.20 -24.05 14.30
N GLY A 35 -12.83 -22.89 14.09
CA GLY A 35 -12.87 -21.76 15.02
C GLY A 35 -11.60 -20.92 15.02
N LYS A 36 -10.66 -21.15 14.09
CA LYS A 36 -9.39 -20.43 13.98
C LYS A 36 -9.38 -19.44 12.83
N GLN A 37 -8.59 -18.37 12.97
CA GLN A 37 -8.38 -17.38 11.91
C GLN A 37 -7.72 -18.04 10.69
N LEU A 38 -8.19 -17.67 9.49
CA LEU A 38 -7.61 -18.18 8.26
C LEU A 38 -6.15 -17.74 8.10
N PRO A 39 -5.29 -18.62 7.57
CA PRO A 39 -3.88 -18.31 7.35
C PRO A 39 -3.69 -17.09 6.43
N TYR A 40 -2.66 -16.30 6.71
CA TYR A 40 -2.25 -15.10 5.97
C TYR A 40 -3.26 -13.94 5.94
N VAL A 41 -4.39 -14.04 6.62
CA VAL A 41 -5.36 -12.96 6.74
C VAL A 41 -5.08 -12.16 8.00
N PRO A 42 -4.72 -10.87 7.91
CA PRO A 42 -4.57 -10.02 9.08
C PRO A 42 -5.96 -9.71 9.67
N GLU A 43 -6.11 -9.83 10.97
CA GLU A 43 -7.35 -9.46 11.64
C GLU A 43 -7.59 -7.95 11.58
N HIS A 44 -6.52 -7.16 11.69
CA HIS A 44 -6.56 -5.71 11.61
C HIS A 44 -5.64 -5.20 10.51
N SER A 45 -6.16 -4.30 9.68
CA SER A 45 -5.34 -3.53 8.74
C SER A 45 -5.79 -2.07 8.71
N ALA A 46 -4.84 -1.18 8.45
CA ALA A 46 -5.11 0.24 8.32
C ALA A 46 -4.25 0.84 7.20
N SER A 47 -4.76 1.88 6.56
CA SER A 47 -3.97 2.67 5.62
C SER A 47 -4.26 4.16 5.76
N LEU A 48 -3.25 4.97 5.46
CA LEU A 48 -3.34 6.41 5.40
C LEU A 48 -2.61 6.89 4.15
N THR A 49 -3.28 7.73 3.37
CA THR A 49 -2.68 8.38 2.20
C THR A 49 -2.86 9.89 2.33
N GLY A 50 -1.76 10.62 2.38
CA GLY A 50 -1.71 12.07 2.33
C GLY A 50 -1.19 12.55 0.98
N ARG A 51 -1.88 13.50 0.34
CA ARG A 51 -1.45 14.14 -0.89
C ARG A 51 -1.39 15.65 -0.69
N LEU A 52 -0.25 16.25 -1.03
CA LEU A 52 -0.05 17.68 -1.09
C LEU A 52 0.28 18.05 -2.52
N SER A 53 -0.58 18.82 -3.15
CA SER A 53 -0.37 19.30 -4.52
C SER A 53 -0.15 20.82 -4.51
N TRP A 54 0.85 21.26 -5.26
CA TRP A 54 1.16 22.68 -5.46
C TRP A 54 1.55 22.92 -6.92
N ARG A 55 0.69 23.68 -7.61
CA ARG A 55 0.87 23.93 -9.05
C ARG A 55 1.02 22.62 -9.84
N THR A 56 2.24 22.39 -10.35
CA THR A 56 2.59 21.21 -11.15
C THR A 56 3.32 20.14 -10.35
N TRP A 57 3.45 20.31 -9.03
CA TRP A 57 4.06 19.37 -8.12
C TRP A 57 3.01 18.63 -7.31
N ALA A 58 3.27 17.37 -7.02
CA ALA A 58 2.50 16.64 -6.01
C ALA A 58 3.45 15.78 -5.17
N PHE A 59 3.30 15.90 -3.86
CA PHE A 59 3.92 15.03 -2.87
C PHE A 59 2.86 14.06 -2.36
N LEU A 60 3.23 12.79 -2.26
CA LEU A 60 2.36 11.73 -1.77
C LEU A 60 3.08 10.96 -0.67
N TYR A 61 2.41 10.77 0.45
CA TYR A 61 2.80 9.88 1.52
C TYR A 61 1.77 8.78 1.66
N LYS A 62 2.21 7.52 1.71
CA LYS A 62 1.36 6.36 1.97
C LYS A 62 1.91 5.59 3.16
N TRP A 63 1.04 5.32 4.09
CA TRP A 63 1.31 4.46 5.23
C TRP A 63 0.30 3.31 5.25
N ALA A 64 0.75 2.11 5.60
CA ALA A 64 -0.09 0.95 5.78
C ALA A 64 0.38 0.14 6.98
N TYR A 65 -0.56 -0.43 7.70
CA TYR A 65 -0.36 -1.30 8.86
C TYR A 65 -1.08 -2.63 8.63
N TYR A 66 -0.43 -3.71 9.02
CA TYR A 66 -1.00 -5.05 9.05
C TYR A 66 -0.68 -5.69 10.40
N SER A 67 -1.71 -6.24 11.07
CA SER A 67 -1.52 -7.02 12.28
C SER A 67 -0.76 -8.31 12.01
N GLU A 68 -0.41 -9.04 13.05
CA GLU A 68 0.11 -10.40 12.93
C GLU A 68 -0.84 -11.31 12.16
N ARG A 69 -0.30 -12.32 11.50
CA ARG A 69 -1.04 -13.28 10.69
C ARG A 69 -0.49 -14.66 10.93
N PHE A 70 -1.39 -15.63 11.04
CA PHE A 70 -0.99 -17.03 11.14
C PHE A 70 -0.59 -17.57 9.76
N THR A 71 0.36 -18.47 9.73
CA THR A 71 0.80 -19.18 8.52
C THR A 71 0.14 -20.54 8.38
N MET A 72 -0.39 -21.05 9.50
CA MET A 72 -1.04 -22.36 9.61
C MET A 72 -2.46 -22.22 10.17
N SER A 73 -3.31 -23.17 9.82
CA SER A 73 -4.72 -23.19 10.28
C SER A 73 -4.87 -23.47 11.77
N SER A 74 -3.84 -24.01 12.45
CA SER A 74 -3.82 -24.24 13.89
C SER A 74 -3.66 -22.94 14.71
N ASN A 75 -3.25 -21.85 14.07
CA ASN A 75 -2.97 -20.55 14.70
C ASN A 75 -1.90 -20.64 15.82
N ASP A 76 -0.81 -21.31 15.53
CA ASP A 76 0.29 -21.48 16.49
C ASP A 76 1.21 -20.26 16.51
N TYR A 77 1.62 -19.83 17.72
CA TYR A 77 2.60 -18.76 17.93
C TYR A 77 4.06 -19.26 17.91
N THR A 78 4.35 -20.26 17.11
CA THR A 78 5.71 -20.71 16.87
C THR A 78 6.46 -19.81 15.89
N LEU A 79 7.77 -19.92 15.78
CA LEU A 79 8.59 -19.13 14.85
C LEU A 79 8.15 -19.24 13.37
N THR A 80 7.55 -20.37 13.00
CA THR A 80 7.04 -20.61 11.65
C THR A 80 5.51 -20.53 11.57
N GLY A 81 4.82 -20.50 12.70
CA GLY A 81 3.35 -20.52 12.79
C GLY A 81 2.70 -19.17 12.63
N HIS A 82 3.43 -18.06 12.79
CA HIS A 82 2.90 -16.72 12.64
C HIS A 82 3.91 -15.76 12.01
N LEU A 83 3.41 -14.69 11.39
CA LEU A 83 4.18 -13.57 10.89
C LEU A 83 3.92 -12.34 11.78
N PRO A 84 4.97 -11.62 12.20
CA PRO A 84 4.82 -10.40 12.98
C PRO A 84 3.98 -9.34 12.27
N ARG A 85 3.40 -8.44 13.05
CA ARG A 85 2.85 -7.19 12.53
C ARG A 85 3.94 -6.35 11.89
N TYR A 86 3.56 -5.55 10.89
CA TYR A 86 4.48 -4.58 10.28
C TYR A 86 3.71 -3.35 9.77
N PHE A 87 4.44 -2.32 9.47
CA PHE A 87 3.92 -1.13 8.79
C PHE A 87 4.86 -0.72 7.66
N MET A 88 4.27 -0.15 6.64
CA MET A 88 4.98 0.29 5.45
C MET A 88 4.76 1.78 5.26
N SER A 89 5.84 2.49 4.93
CA SER A 89 5.80 3.91 4.60
C SER A 89 6.46 4.14 3.25
N ASN A 90 5.74 4.79 2.35
CA ASN A 90 6.22 5.12 1.02
C ASN A 90 6.02 6.62 0.77
N ILE A 91 6.96 7.23 0.08
CA ILE A 91 6.83 8.61 -0.38
C ILE A 91 7.00 8.69 -1.88
N SER A 92 6.36 9.65 -2.51
CA SER A 92 6.66 9.98 -3.90
C SER A 92 6.52 11.46 -4.17
N LEU A 93 7.33 11.94 -5.11
CA LEU A 93 7.29 13.29 -5.63
C LEU A 93 6.99 13.21 -7.13
N GLU A 94 5.94 13.91 -7.54
CA GLU A 94 5.50 13.98 -8.92
C GLU A 94 5.67 15.39 -9.45
N LYS A 95 6.06 15.51 -10.73
CA LYS A 95 6.15 16.77 -11.47
C LYS A 95 5.45 16.62 -12.81
N MET A 96 4.51 17.52 -13.11
CA MET A 96 3.89 17.62 -14.43
C MET A 96 4.54 18.76 -15.20
N LEU A 97 5.05 18.44 -16.38
CA LEU A 97 5.58 19.40 -17.36
C LEU A 97 4.64 19.41 -18.57
N SER A 98 4.12 20.59 -18.90
CA SER A 98 3.16 20.73 -20.00
C SER A 98 3.79 21.48 -21.15
N PHE A 99 3.97 20.82 -22.27
CA PHE A 99 4.43 21.38 -23.54
C PHE A 99 3.27 21.45 -24.54
N LYS A 100 3.40 22.23 -25.61
CA LYS A 100 2.33 22.33 -26.63
C LYS A 100 1.99 20.97 -27.27
N PRO A 101 2.96 20.11 -27.68
CA PRO A 101 2.62 18.85 -28.33
C PRO A 101 2.34 17.71 -27.34
N LEU A 102 2.79 17.80 -26.06
CA LEU A 102 2.69 16.70 -25.12
C LEU A 102 2.77 17.15 -23.64
N ASP A 103 2.26 16.33 -22.74
CA ASP A 103 2.51 16.42 -21.31
C ASP A 103 3.51 15.34 -20.88
N VAL A 104 4.43 15.70 -19.98
CA VAL A 104 5.40 14.78 -19.39
C VAL A 104 5.17 14.74 -17.89
N GLN A 105 4.92 13.55 -17.36
CA GLN A 105 4.87 13.27 -15.94
C GLN A 105 6.17 12.62 -15.50
N LEU A 106 6.84 13.21 -14.53
CA LEU A 106 7.99 12.63 -13.84
C LEU A 106 7.57 12.24 -12.44
N LYS A 107 7.95 11.05 -11.99
CA LYS A 107 7.71 10.58 -10.62
C LYS A 107 8.97 9.92 -10.08
N LEU A 108 9.33 10.33 -8.87
CA LEU A 108 10.32 9.66 -8.03
C LEU A 108 9.59 9.07 -6.84
N ALA A 109 9.85 7.83 -6.48
CA ALA A 109 9.29 7.20 -5.29
C ALA A 109 10.37 6.49 -4.49
N VAL A 110 10.18 6.49 -3.17
CA VAL A 110 10.92 5.69 -2.22
C VAL A 110 9.91 4.79 -1.52
N ASN A 111 10.06 3.49 -1.70
CA ASN A 111 9.26 2.48 -1.04
C ASN A 111 10.01 1.93 0.16
N ASN A 112 9.27 1.52 1.18
CA ASN A 112 9.80 1.07 2.45
C ASN A 112 10.79 2.09 3.04
N LEU A 113 10.33 3.33 3.22
CA LEU A 113 11.13 4.50 3.62
C LEU A 113 11.96 4.27 4.89
N PHE A 114 11.44 3.51 5.85
CA PHE A 114 12.11 3.22 7.12
C PHE A 114 12.90 1.92 7.10
N ASN A 115 13.03 1.30 5.92
CA ASN A 115 13.72 0.01 5.75
C ASN A 115 13.22 -1.06 6.73
N GLU A 116 11.90 -1.11 6.90
CA GLU A 116 11.26 -2.11 7.77
C GLU A 116 11.57 -3.52 7.25
N ASP A 117 12.05 -4.37 8.15
CA ASP A 117 12.25 -5.78 7.85
C ASP A 117 10.94 -6.54 8.11
N TYR A 118 10.31 -7.02 7.06
CA TYR A 118 8.99 -7.62 7.14
C TYR A 118 8.84 -8.87 6.27
N LEU A 119 7.87 -9.69 6.65
CA LEU A 119 7.51 -10.90 5.91
C LEU A 119 6.03 -10.82 5.54
N SER A 120 5.69 -10.85 4.26
CA SER A 120 4.31 -11.01 3.80
C SER A 120 3.95 -12.49 3.61
N VAL A 121 4.94 -13.32 3.33
CA VAL A 121 4.84 -14.77 3.21
C VAL A 121 6.02 -15.40 3.95
N LEU A 122 5.78 -16.50 4.64
CA LEU A 122 6.80 -17.23 5.38
C LEU A 122 7.99 -17.62 4.48
N SER A 123 9.20 -17.43 4.98
CA SER A 123 10.46 -17.73 4.30
C SER A 123 10.68 -17.00 2.96
N ARG A 124 9.94 -15.91 2.71
CA ARG A 124 10.18 -15.02 1.56
C ARG A 124 10.67 -13.66 2.05
N PRO A 125 11.96 -13.35 1.87
CA PRO A 125 12.46 -12.02 2.18
C PRO A 125 11.77 -11.00 1.28
N MET A 126 11.37 -9.89 1.87
CA MET A 126 10.73 -8.78 1.17
C MET A 126 11.74 -7.67 0.88
N PRO A 127 11.51 -6.84 -0.15
CA PRO A 127 12.43 -5.76 -0.46
C PRO A 127 12.55 -4.78 0.71
N GLY A 128 13.77 -4.43 1.07
CA GLY A 128 14.06 -3.29 1.92
C GLY A 128 13.74 -1.97 1.21
N ILE A 129 14.36 -0.88 1.66
CA ILE A 129 14.21 0.43 0.99
C ILE A 129 14.57 0.29 -0.49
N ASN A 130 13.71 0.81 -1.36
CA ASN A 130 13.93 0.80 -2.80
C ASN A 130 13.40 2.07 -3.45
N PHE A 131 13.93 2.38 -4.65
CA PHE A 131 13.67 3.60 -5.38
C PHE A 131 13.06 3.28 -6.73
N GLU A 132 12.06 4.07 -7.12
CA GLU A 132 11.44 3.98 -8.43
C GLU A 132 11.50 5.34 -9.13
N PHE A 133 11.78 5.31 -10.42
CA PHE A 133 11.67 6.46 -11.31
C PHE A 133 10.71 6.12 -12.46
N PHE A 134 9.75 7.00 -12.70
CA PHE A 134 8.77 6.83 -13.76
C PHE A 134 8.70 8.09 -14.62
N ILE A 135 8.62 7.89 -15.95
CA ILE A 135 8.36 8.94 -16.94
C ILE A 135 7.11 8.54 -17.73
N GLY A 136 6.08 9.37 -17.66
CA GLY A 136 4.87 9.25 -18.46
C GLY A 136 4.83 10.33 -19.55
N ILE A 137 4.49 9.98 -20.78
CA ILE A 137 4.35 10.92 -21.91
C ILE A 137 2.96 10.79 -22.47
N THR A 138 2.21 11.88 -22.50
CA THR A 138 0.85 11.95 -23.06
C THR A 138 0.81 12.95 -24.21
N PRO A 139 0.66 12.50 -25.47
CA PRO A 139 0.52 13.39 -26.61
C PRO A 139 -0.80 14.18 -26.55
N LYS A 140 -0.75 15.45 -26.94
CA LYS A 140 -1.93 16.32 -27.10
C LYS A 140 -2.34 16.35 -28.56
N PHE A 141 -3.37 15.61 -28.89
CA PHE A 141 -3.96 15.72 -30.23
C PHE A 141 -4.80 17.00 -30.30
N GLY A 142 -4.42 17.93 -31.15
CA GLY A 142 -5.23 19.12 -31.42
C GLY A 142 -6.64 18.73 -31.87
N LYS A 143 -7.69 19.32 -31.27
CA LYS A 143 -9.04 19.18 -31.82
C LYS A 143 -9.01 19.66 -33.26
N SER A 144 -9.20 18.75 -34.21
CA SER A 144 -9.50 19.13 -35.60
C SER A 144 -10.75 20.01 -35.57
N ARG A 145 -10.60 21.30 -35.88
CA ARG A 145 -11.76 22.17 -36.17
C ARG A 145 -12.41 21.63 -37.44
N LYS A 146 -13.58 21.02 -37.33
CA LYS A 146 -14.54 20.89 -38.42
C LYS A 146 -15.26 22.22 -38.56
#